data_482005078063f097433e9a1140e512dc
#
_entry.id   482005078063f097433e9a1140e512dc
#
_cell.length_a   1.000
_cell.length_b   1.000
_cell.length_c   1.000
_cell.angle_alpha   90.00
_cell.angle_beta   90.00
_cell.angle_gamma   90.00
#
_symmetry.space_group_name_H-M   'P 1'
#
loop_
_entity.id
_entity.type
_entity.pdbx_description
1 polymer ?
#
loop_
_entity_poly.entity_id
_entity_poly.type
_entity_poly.pdbx_seq_one_letter_code
_entity_poly.pdbx_strand_id
1 'polypeptide(L)' 'MTFLAIVLLTFNLNTATPEQLQRIPGVGPALAKRIVEFRDKKHGFKRVEELLAVPGVSEKKWNFLRQYLEVK' A
#
# COMPACT_ATOMS: atom_id res chain seq x y z
N MET A 1 -25.91 21.66 5.93
CA MET A 1 -25.15 20.82 6.78
C MET A 1 -23.94 20.24 6.06
N THR A 2 -22.82 20.40 6.62
CA THR A 2 -21.64 19.93 5.97
C THR A 2 -21.37 18.51 6.40
N PHE A 3 -21.39 17.68 5.44
CA PHE A 3 -21.05 16.33 5.70
C PHE A 3 -19.60 16.11 5.30
N LEU A 4 -18.80 15.83 6.29
CA LEU A 4 -17.43 15.51 6.03
C LEU A 4 -17.36 14.03 5.72
N ALA A 5 -17.34 13.76 4.46
CA ALA A 5 -17.00 12.43 4.06
C ALA A 5 -15.51 12.24 4.35
N ILE A 6 -15.24 11.41 5.32
CA ILE A 6 -13.89 10.94 5.46
C ILE A 6 -13.67 9.98 4.31
N VAL A 7 -13.03 10.49 3.30
CA VAL A 7 -12.66 9.62 2.20
C VAL A 7 -11.46 8.83 2.67
N LEU A 8 -11.71 7.61 3.05
CA LEU A 8 -10.64 6.66 3.25
C LEU A 8 -10.10 6.34 1.88
N LEU A 9 -8.94 6.91 1.56
CA LEU A 9 -8.26 6.58 0.34
C LEU A 9 -7.72 5.17 0.49
N THR A 10 -8.35 4.26 -0.21
CA THR A 10 -7.89 2.88 -0.27
C THR A 10 -7.36 2.63 -1.66
N PHE A 11 -6.13 2.17 -1.73
CA PHE A 11 -5.49 1.87 -3.02
C PHE A 11 -5.42 0.36 -3.22
N ASN A 12 -5.63 -0.06 -4.45
CA ASN A 12 -5.46 -1.45 -4.82
C ASN A 12 -3.97 -1.71 -5.05
N LEU A 13 -3.38 -2.58 -4.25
CA LEU A 13 -1.96 -2.92 -4.37
C LEU A 13 -1.57 -3.39 -5.76
N ASN A 14 -2.49 -4.01 -6.47
CA ASN A 14 -2.17 -4.57 -7.78
C ASN A 14 -2.18 -3.54 -8.90
N THR A 15 -2.74 -2.36 -8.68
CA THR A 15 -2.82 -1.33 -9.71
C THR A 15 -2.25 0.00 -9.29
N ALA A 16 -1.95 0.18 -8.00
CA ALA A 16 -1.45 1.46 -7.51
C ALA A 16 -0.11 1.82 -8.14
N THR A 17 0.01 3.07 -8.57
CA THR A 17 1.28 3.59 -9.08
C THR A 17 2.18 3.96 -7.90
N PRO A 18 3.49 4.08 -8.13
CA PRO A 18 4.38 4.56 -7.07
C PRO A 18 3.94 5.92 -6.51
N GLU A 19 3.44 6.79 -7.37
CA GLU A 19 2.97 8.11 -6.95
C GLU A 19 1.76 7.99 -6.01
N GLN A 20 0.84 7.09 -6.34
CA GLN A 20 -0.32 6.85 -5.49
C GLN A 20 0.09 6.27 -4.15
N LEU A 21 1.00 5.31 -4.16
CA LEU A 21 1.47 4.69 -2.93
C LEU A 21 2.13 5.71 -2.00
N GLN A 22 2.82 6.70 -2.58
CA GLN A 22 3.48 7.74 -1.80
C GLN A 22 2.50 8.69 -1.12
N ARG A 23 1.23 8.67 -1.50
CA ARG A 23 0.20 9.46 -0.80
C ARG A 23 -0.15 8.86 0.54
N ILE A 24 0.20 7.61 0.76
CA ILE A 24 -0.06 6.94 2.04
C ILE A 24 0.97 7.43 3.05
N PRO A 25 0.53 7.90 4.23
CA PRO A 25 1.48 8.31 5.27
C PRO A 25 2.45 7.19 5.59
N GLY A 26 3.73 7.50 5.61
CA GLY A 26 4.76 6.51 5.91
C GLY A 26 5.31 5.78 4.70
N VAL A 27 4.78 6.04 3.51
CA VAL A 27 5.31 5.43 2.29
C VAL A 27 6.06 6.50 1.51
N GLY A 28 7.37 6.43 1.54
CA GLY A 28 8.21 7.30 0.73
C GLY A 28 8.55 6.66 -0.61
N PRO A 29 9.38 7.36 -1.43
CA PRO A 29 9.72 6.85 -2.75
C PRO A 29 10.40 5.50 -2.74
N ALA A 30 11.28 5.26 -1.77
CA ALA A 30 12.01 3.99 -1.69
C ALA A 30 11.08 2.82 -1.41
N LEU A 31 10.15 2.99 -0.48
CA LEU A 31 9.22 1.92 -0.14
C LEU A 31 8.22 1.70 -1.27
N ALA A 32 7.75 2.77 -1.88
CA ALA A 32 6.84 2.64 -3.03
C ALA A 32 7.48 1.82 -4.14
N LYS A 33 8.76 2.09 -4.41
CA LYS A 33 9.50 1.36 -5.42
C LYS A 33 9.60 -0.12 -5.08
N ARG A 34 9.91 -0.43 -3.81
CA ARG A 34 10.02 -1.81 -3.37
C ARG A 34 8.71 -2.56 -3.48
N ILE A 35 7.61 -1.90 -3.17
CA ILE A 35 6.29 -2.51 -3.28
C ILE A 35 5.99 -2.86 -4.74
N VAL A 36 6.26 -1.93 -5.64
CA VAL A 36 6.01 -2.16 -7.07
C VAL A 36 6.91 -3.27 -7.61
N GLU A 37 8.18 -3.27 -7.22
CA GLU A 37 9.11 -4.31 -7.64
C GLU A 37 8.68 -5.69 -7.15
N PHE A 38 8.24 -5.76 -5.89
CA PHE A 38 7.74 -7.01 -5.33
C PHE A 38 6.50 -7.48 -6.08
N ARG A 39 5.58 -6.56 -6.35
CA ARG A 39 4.39 -6.86 -7.12
C ARG A 39 4.73 -7.46 -8.48
N ASP A 40 5.70 -6.84 -9.17
CA ASP A 40 6.06 -7.29 -10.51
C ASP A 40 6.71 -8.67 -10.48
N LYS A 41 7.54 -8.93 -9.48
CA LYS A 41 8.20 -10.23 -9.33
C LYS A 41 7.21 -11.34 -8.99
N LYS A 42 6.19 -11.02 -8.20
CA LYS A 42 5.21 -12.00 -7.75
C LYS A 42 4.01 -12.09 -8.68
N HIS A 43 3.98 -11.30 -9.73
CA HIS A 43 2.83 -11.23 -10.62
C HIS A 43 1.55 -10.83 -9.89
N GLY A 44 1.70 -9.88 -8.99
CA GLY A 44 0.61 -9.34 -8.22
C GLY A 44 0.59 -9.82 -6.78
N PHE A 45 -0.18 -9.11 -5.97
CA PHE A 45 -0.47 -9.50 -4.59
C PHE A 45 -1.77 -10.27 -4.57
N LYS A 46 -1.83 -11.34 -3.80
CA LYS A 46 -3.06 -12.08 -3.56
C LYS A 46 -3.72 -11.65 -2.28
N ARG A 47 -2.94 -11.15 -1.34
CA ARG A 47 -3.43 -10.68 -0.04
C ARG A 47 -2.64 -9.47 0.40
N VAL A 48 -3.28 -8.61 1.21
CA VAL A 48 -2.60 -7.45 1.79
C VAL A 48 -1.46 -7.89 2.69
N GLU A 49 -1.61 -9.02 3.37
CA GLU A 49 -0.58 -9.56 4.27
C GLU A 49 0.75 -9.83 3.58
N GLU A 50 0.73 -10.00 2.28
CA GLU A 50 1.98 -10.24 1.54
C GLU A 50 2.92 -9.03 1.57
N LEU A 51 2.41 -7.86 1.95
CA LEU A 51 3.28 -6.71 2.17
C LEU A 51 4.35 -6.97 3.20
N LEU A 52 4.09 -7.87 4.14
CA LEU A 52 5.08 -8.22 5.16
C LEU A 52 6.35 -8.82 4.57
N ALA A 53 6.30 -9.33 3.36
CA ALA A 53 7.47 -9.87 2.69
C ALA A 53 8.27 -8.80 1.95
N VAL A 54 7.73 -7.59 1.83
CA VAL A 54 8.44 -6.50 1.16
C VAL A 54 9.52 -5.96 2.09
N PRO A 55 10.79 -5.88 1.63
CA PRO A 55 11.85 -5.31 2.48
C PRO A 55 11.48 -3.89 2.93
N GLY A 56 11.65 -3.63 4.22
CA GLY A 56 11.32 -2.33 4.80
C GLY A 56 9.94 -2.26 5.41
N VAL A 57 9.12 -3.30 5.27
CA VAL A 57 7.80 -3.33 5.89
C VAL A 57 7.87 -4.21 7.13
N SER A 58 7.84 -3.57 8.30
CA SER A 58 7.75 -4.28 9.57
C SER A 58 6.29 -4.60 9.87
N GLU A 59 6.07 -5.46 10.86
CA GLU A 59 4.72 -5.77 11.31
C GLU A 59 3.99 -4.52 11.76
N LYS A 60 4.69 -3.66 12.48
CA LYS A 60 4.11 -2.41 12.96
C LYS A 60 3.71 -1.52 11.78
N LYS A 61 4.57 -1.41 10.78
CA LYS A 61 4.29 -0.62 9.60
C LYS A 61 3.13 -1.22 8.81
N TRP A 62 3.09 -2.54 8.67
CA TRP A 62 2.01 -3.22 7.99
C TRP A 62 0.67 -2.96 8.67
N ASN A 63 0.64 -3.03 10.01
CA ASN A 63 -0.58 -2.76 10.77
C ASN A 63 -1.13 -1.37 10.50
N PHE A 64 -0.24 -0.41 10.26
CA PHE A 64 -0.63 0.94 9.93
C PHE A 64 -1.08 1.06 8.47
N LEU A 65 -0.30 0.48 7.55
CA LEU A 65 -0.54 0.64 6.11
C LEU A 65 -1.78 -0.11 5.63
N ARG A 66 -2.14 -1.21 6.27
CA ARG A 66 -3.24 -2.06 5.81
C ARG A 66 -4.57 -1.32 5.69
N GLN A 67 -4.76 -0.26 6.45
CA GLN A 67 -5.99 0.51 6.40
C GLN A 67 -6.14 1.30 5.09
N TYR A 68 -5.04 1.49 4.39
CA TYR A 68 -5.03 2.26 3.14
C TYR A 68 -4.94 1.37 1.90
N LEU A 69 -4.87 0.06 2.08
CA LEU A 69 -4.56 -0.85 0.99
C LEU A 69 -5.55 -2.00 0.91
N GLU A 70 -5.80 -2.42 -0.31
CA GLU A 70 -6.65 -3.58 -0.56
C GLU A 70 -6.04 -4.35 -1.72
N VAL A 71 -6.50 -5.57 -1.89
CA VAL A 71 -6.12 -6.41 -3.03
C VAL A 71 -7.40 -6.84 -3.74
N LYS A 72 -7.43 -6.53 -5.01
CA LYS A 72 -8.55 -6.91 -5.88
C LYS A 72 -8.06 -7.63 -7.12
#